data_259c0ba110618167328388ee6ccd9608
#
_entry.id   259c0ba110618167328388ee6ccd9608
#
_cell.length_a   1.000
_cell.length_b   1.000
_cell.length_c   1.000
_cell.angle_alpha   90.00
_cell.angle_beta   90.00
_cell.angle_gamma   90.00
#
_symmetry.space_group_name_H-M   'P 1'
#
loop_
_entity.id
_entity.type
_entity.pdbx_description
1 polymer ?
#
loop_
_entity_poly.entity_id
_entity_poly.type
_entity_poly.pdbx_seq_one_letter_code
_entity_poly.pdbx_strand_id
1 'polypeptide(L)'
;MTTSGAPRNDASRAGAASLVALQLVLLAALILEPYGGWWPRNPAVLIVTGVLVLAGLIIASGGLLSLGSSLTASPIPKDHAALVIRGPFGVVRNPIYSGLMIAGAGLVVLGASWWHLATWIALIVLFAVKARWEERMLAARHPEFAAYAQRVGRFIPGIGRWPEPGPGEQK
;
A
#
# COMPACT_ATOMS: atom_id res chain seq x y z
N MET A 1 27.04 29.97 -15.07
CA MET A 1 26.60 29.00 -14.03
C MET A 1 25.19 28.54 -14.40
N THR A 2 25.08 27.42 -15.07
CA THR A 2 23.84 26.88 -15.64
C THR A 2 23.31 25.83 -14.67
N THR A 3 22.15 26.08 -14.09
CA THR A 3 21.40 25.17 -13.18
C THR A 3 20.82 24.00 -13.97
N SER A 4 21.52 22.88 -14.02
CA SER A 4 21.04 21.61 -14.58
C SER A 4 20.37 20.76 -13.48
N GLY A 5 19.17 21.18 -13.02
CA GLY A 5 18.46 20.47 -11.94
C GLY A 5 17.08 19.92 -12.33
N ALA A 6 16.58 20.19 -13.54
CA ALA A 6 15.17 19.97 -13.88
C ALA A 6 14.74 18.54 -14.31
N PRO A 7 15.48 17.71 -15.07
CA PRO A 7 14.90 16.52 -15.69
C PRO A 7 14.65 15.32 -14.74
N ARG A 8 15.38 15.22 -13.61
CA ARG A 8 15.22 14.09 -12.67
C ARG A 8 13.90 14.13 -11.88
N ASN A 9 13.43 15.32 -11.54
CA ASN A 9 12.21 15.47 -10.75
C ASN A 9 10.94 15.21 -11.56
N ASP A 10 10.93 15.51 -12.85
CA ASP A 10 9.74 15.33 -13.69
C ASP A 10 9.51 13.86 -14.05
N ALA A 11 10.56 13.09 -14.35
CA ALA A 11 10.44 11.66 -14.60
C ALA A 11 9.96 10.87 -13.36
N SER A 12 10.41 11.25 -12.16
CA SER A 12 9.96 10.60 -10.92
C SER A 12 8.51 10.96 -10.57
N ARG A 13 8.08 12.19 -10.83
CA ARG A 13 6.69 12.63 -10.66
C ARG A 13 5.75 11.96 -11.65
N ALA A 14 6.17 11.83 -12.92
CA ALA A 14 5.39 11.13 -13.94
C ALA A 14 5.21 9.64 -13.56
N GLY A 15 6.30 8.97 -13.13
CA GLY A 15 6.23 7.59 -12.65
C GLY A 15 5.31 7.44 -11.43
N ALA A 16 5.36 8.37 -10.48
CA ALA A 16 4.47 8.39 -9.33
C ALA A 16 3.00 8.53 -9.74
N ALA A 17 2.70 9.45 -10.65
CA ALA A 17 1.35 9.67 -11.16
C ALA A 17 0.81 8.44 -11.90
N SER A 18 1.66 7.78 -12.71
CA SER A 18 1.28 6.56 -13.43
C SER A 18 0.93 5.41 -12.49
N LEU A 19 1.67 5.23 -11.38
CA LEU A 19 1.37 4.21 -10.37
C LEU A 19 0.05 4.51 -9.64
N VAL A 20 -0.26 5.77 -9.38
CA VAL A 20 -1.55 6.18 -8.78
C VAL A 20 -2.69 5.95 -9.77
N ALA A 21 -2.51 6.34 -11.05
CA ALA A 21 -3.51 6.10 -12.08
C ALA A 21 -3.79 4.60 -12.24
N LEU A 22 -2.75 3.77 -12.34
CA LEU A 22 -2.90 2.32 -12.42
C LEU A 22 -3.63 1.74 -11.19
N GLN A 23 -3.31 2.24 -10.00
CA GLN A 23 -4.02 1.85 -8.77
C GLN A 23 -5.52 2.12 -8.87
N LEU A 24 -5.90 3.33 -9.32
CA LEU A 24 -7.31 3.70 -9.47
C LEU A 24 -8.02 2.84 -10.52
N VAL A 25 -7.35 2.54 -11.63
CA VAL A 25 -7.89 1.65 -12.67
C VAL A 25 -8.12 0.24 -12.10
N LEU A 26 -7.15 -0.34 -11.39
CA LEU A 26 -7.31 -1.68 -10.80
C LEU A 26 -8.38 -1.72 -9.71
N LEU A 27 -8.51 -0.69 -8.89
CA LEU A 27 -9.58 -0.59 -7.90
C LEU A 27 -10.96 -0.47 -8.56
N ALA A 28 -11.06 0.34 -9.62
CA ALA A 28 -12.29 0.44 -10.40
C ALA A 28 -12.64 -0.89 -11.09
N ALA A 29 -11.65 -1.57 -11.67
CA ALA A 29 -11.82 -2.87 -12.29
C ALA A 29 -12.40 -3.89 -11.30
N LEU A 30 -11.83 -4.01 -10.09
CA LEU A 30 -12.36 -4.90 -9.04
C LEU A 30 -13.84 -4.65 -8.69
N ILE A 31 -14.35 -3.43 -8.90
CA ILE A 31 -15.76 -3.08 -8.64
C ILE A 31 -16.64 -3.34 -9.86
N LEU A 32 -16.10 -3.14 -11.07
CA LEU A 32 -16.86 -3.11 -12.31
C LEU A 32 -16.77 -4.41 -13.11
N GLU A 33 -15.85 -5.31 -12.76
CA GLU A 33 -15.67 -6.59 -13.46
C GLU A 33 -16.93 -7.47 -13.36
N PRO A 34 -17.25 -8.23 -14.42
CA PRO A 34 -18.39 -9.11 -14.41
C PRO A 34 -18.20 -10.25 -13.40
N TYR A 35 -19.23 -10.51 -12.64
CA TYR A 35 -19.24 -11.61 -11.67
C TYR A 35 -19.14 -12.97 -12.36
N GLY A 36 -18.35 -13.86 -11.75
CA GLY A 36 -18.27 -15.26 -12.15
C GLY A 36 -19.24 -16.16 -11.42
N GLY A 37 -18.98 -17.45 -11.49
CA GLY A 37 -19.83 -18.50 -10.94
C GLY A 37 -19.08 -19.58 -10.17
N TRP A 38 -17.92 -19.30 -9.55
CA TRP A 38 -17.18 -20.31 -8.77
C TRP A 38 -18.02 -20.88 -7.61
N TRP A 39 -18.86 -20.03 -7.02
CA TRP A 39 -19.82 -20.40 -5.97
C TRP A 39 -21.07 -19.54 -6.03
N PRO A 40 -22.20 -20.05 -5.47
CA PRO A 40 -23.44 -19.28 -5.41
C PRO A 40 -23.28 -18.09 -4.42
N ARG A 41 -23.87 -16.95 -4.79
CA ARG A 41 -23.97 -15.78 -3.92
C ARG A 41 -25.05 -15.97 -2.87
N ASN A 42 -24.72 -16.72 -1.83
CA ASN A 42 -25.57 -16.96 -0.67
C ASN A 42 -25.28 -15.93 0.46
N PRO A 43 -26.08 -15.89 1.52
CA PRO A 43 -25.88 -14.98 2.64
C PRO A 43 -24.49 -15.09 3.29
N ALA A 44 -23.89 -16.28 3.35
CA ALA A 44 -22.55 -16.45 3.92
C ALA A 44 -21.49 -15.74 3.09
N VAL A 45 -21.54 -15.83 1.75
CA VAL A 45 -20.65 -15.09 0.85
C VAL A 45 -20.82 -13.58 1.05
N LEU A 46 -22.03 -13.07 1.17
CA LEU A 46 -22.30 -11.64 1.40
C LEU A 46 -21.78 -11.18 2.76
N ILE A 47 -21.94 -11.99 3.80
CA ILE A 47 -21.40 -11.69 5.15
C ILE A 47 -19.87 -11.63 5.11
N VAL A 48 -19.21 -12.66 4.55
CA VAL A 48 -17.74 -12.69 4.45
C VAL A 48 -17.23 -11.50 3.65
N THR A 49 -17.85 -11.20 2.52
CA THR A 49 -17.52 -10.00 1.71
C THR A 49 -17.66 -8.72 2.54
N GLY A 50 -18.80 -8.54 3.19
CA GLY A 50 -19.08 -7.35 4.00
C GLY A 50 -18.06 -7.17 5.13
N VAL A 51 -17.73 -8.26 5.85
CA VAL A 51 -16.72 -8.24 6.92
C VAL A 51 -15.35 -7.85 6.38
N LEU A 52 -14.89 -8.46 5.27
CA LEU A 52 -13.57 -8.16 4.69
C LEU A 52 -13.51 -6.73 4.15
N VAL A 53 -14.53 -6.29 3.43
CA VAL A 53 -14.57 -4.92 2.89
C VAL A 53 -14.59 -3.90 4.02
N LEU A 54 -15.44 -4.08 5.02
CA LEU A 54 -15.55 -3.16 6.16
C LEU A 54 -14.26 -3.13 6.98
N ALA A 55 -13.69 -4.28 7.32
CA ALA A 55 -12.42 -4.37 8.04
C ALA A 55 -11.28 -3.69 7.25
N GLY A 56 -11.20 -3.96 5.94
CA GLY A 56 -10.21 -3.34 5.07
C GLY A 56 -10.35 -1.80 5.01
N LEU A 57 -11.57 -1.30 4.89
CA LEU A 57 -11.83 0.14 4.88
C LEU A 57 -11.52 0.80 6.23
N ILE A 58 -11.82 0.14 7.36
CA ILE A 58 -11.47 0.64 8.70
C ILE A 58 -9.95 0.76 8.84
N ILE A 59 -9.20 -0.27 8.43
CA ILE A 59 -7.73 -0.26 8.50
C ILE A 59 -7.15 0.82 7.59
N ALA A 60 -7.62 0.92 6.35
CA ALA A 60 -7.16 1.93 5.40
C ALA A 60 -7.46 3.35 5.88
N SER A 61 -8.68 3.60 6.39
CA SER A 61 -9.10 4.89 6.93
C SER A 61 -8.30 5.26 8.18
N GLY A 62 -8.04 4.30 9.07
CA GLY A 62 -7.18 4.50 10.24
C GLY A 62 -5.76 4.91 9.85
N GLY A 63 -5.19 4.27 8.82
CA GLY A 63 -3.91 4.67 8.25
C GLY A 63 -3.95 6.08 7.66
N LEU A 64 -4.97 6.39 6.88
CA LEU A 64 -5.15 7.69 6.25
C LEU A 64 -5.27 8.82 7.29
N LEU A 65 -6.10 8.63 8.30
CA LEU A 65 -6.29 9.60 9.38
C LEU A 65 -5.00 9.81 10.20
N SER A 66 -4.22 8.74 10.41
CA SER A 66 -2.96 8.81 11.16
C SER A 66 -1.86 9.59 10.42
N LEU A 67 -1.92 9.71 9.09
CA LEU A 67 -0.99 10.52 8.32
C LEU A 67 -1.27 12.02 8.47
N GLY A 68 -2.51 12.43 8.69
CA GLY A 68 -2.88 13.83 8.89
C GLY A 68 -2.25 14.76 7.83
N SER A 69 -1.48 15.75 8.27
CA SER A 69 -0.77 16.71 7.41
C SER A 69 0.35 16.09 6.56
N SER A 70 0.84 14.89 6.92
CA SER A 70 1.85 14.13 6.15
C SER A 70 1.25 13.41 4.95
N LEU A 71 -0.08 13.36 4.84
CA LEU A 71 -0.77 12.71 3.71
C LEU A 71 -0.40 13.34 2.37
N THR A 72 0.00 12.48 1.43
CA THR A 72 0.14 12.82 0.01
C THR A 72 -0.52 11.74 -0.83
N ALA A 73 -1.18 12.13 -1.92
CA ALA A 73 -1.68 11.18 -2.92
C ALA A 73 -0.52 10.55 -3.75
N SER A 74 0.62 11.25 -3.82
CA SER A 74 1.84 10.79 -4.47
C SER A 74 2.66 9.90 -3.52
N PRO A 75 3.31 8.85 -4.02
CA PRO A 75 4.29 8.07 -3.24
C PRO A 75 5.56 8.87 -2.88
N ILE A 76 5.67 10.12 -3.34
CA ILE A 76 6.78 11.01 -2.98
C ILE A 76 6.43 11.72 -1.66
N PRO A 77 7.18 11.47 -0.55
CA PRO A 77 6.94 12.14 0.72
C PRO A 77 7.16 13.67 0.62
N LYS A 78 6.42 14.45 1.42
CA LYS A 78 6.67 15.91 1.56
C LYS A 78 8.03 16.15 2.21
N ASP A 79 8.68 17.25 1.83
CA ASP A 79 10.08 17.54 2.22
C ASP A 79 10.30 17.71 3.74
N HIS A 80 9.25 18.00 4.51
CA HIS A 80 9.33 18.18 5.97
C HIS A 80 8.30 17.31 6.72
N ALA A 81 7.79 16.25 6.10
CA ALA A 81 6.85 15.34 6.77
C ALA A 81 7.59 14.50 7.83
N ALA A 82 7.12 14.54 9.07
CA ALA A 82 7.60 13.66 10.12
C ALA A 82 7.28 12.18 9.78
N LEU A 83 8.18 11.27 10.17
CA LEU A 83 7.94 9.84 10.05
C LEU A 83 6.83 9.41 11.01
N VAL A 84 5.72 8.92 10.48
CA VAL A 84 4.59 8.42 11.28
C VAL A 84 4.83 6.95 11.60
N ILE A 85 5.01 6.64 12.88
CA ILE A 85 5.32 5.28 13.39
C ILE A 85 4.32 4.80 14.45
N ARG A 86 3.25 5.56 14.70
CA ARG A 86 2.24 5.29 15.73
C ARG A 86 0.90 4.86 15.11
N GLY A 87 -0.01 4.38 15.97
CA GLY A 87 -1.32 3.91 15.53
C GLY A 87 -1.19 2.71 14.58
N PRO A 88 -1.94 2.65 13.47
CA PRO A 88 -1.86 1.57 12.50
C PRO A 88 -0.45 1.36 11.92
N PHE A 89 0.37 2.42 11.84
CA PHE A 89 1.77 2.34 11.40
C PHE A 89 2.68 1.65 12.43
N GLY A 90 2.28 1.54 13.69
CA GLY A 90 2.97 0.73 14.69
C GLY A 90 2.74 -0.77 14.52
N VAL A 91 1.73 -1.18 13.76
CA VAL A 91 1.36 -2.58 13.50
C VAL A 91 1.93 -3.06 12.17
N VAL A 92 1.72 -2.28 11.11
CA VAL A 92 2.29 -2.52 9.76
C VAL A 92 2.76 -1.19 9.17
N ARG A 93 3.81 -1.23 8.31
CA ARG A 93 4.36 -0.01 7.70
C ARG A 93 3.46 0.62 6.64
N ASN A 94 2.58 -0.17 6.05
CA ASN A 94 1.71 0.27 4.95
C ASN A 94 0.24 -0.08 5.24
N PRO A 95 -0.39 0.48 6.30
CA PRO A 95 -1.74 0.10 6.72
C PRO A 95 -2.80 0.42 5.67
N ILE A 96 -2.65 1.49 4.89
CA ILE A 96 -3.56 1.85 3.82
C ILE A 96 -3.59 0.76 2.75
N TYR A 97 -2.41 0.30 2.31
CA TYR A 97 -2.32 -0.79 1.31
C TYR A 97 -2.82 -2.12 1.87
N SER A 98 -2.50 -2.44 3.14
CA SER A 98 -3.02 -3.63 3.82
C SER A 98 -4.54 -3.64 3.84
N GLY A 99 -5.15 -2.51 4.20
CA GLY A 99 -6.59 -2.36 4.22
C GLY A 99 -7.22 -2.54 2.84
N LEU A 100 -6.65 -1.92 1.81
CA LEU A 100 -7.12 -2.05 0.42
C LEU A 100 -6.98 -3.49 -0.12
N MET A 101 -5.91 -4.21 0.26
CA MET A 101 -5.75 -5.62 -0.08
C MET A 101 -6.82 -6.49 0.58
N ILE A 102 -7.14 -6.25 1.86
CA ILE A 102 -8.19 -6.97 2.59
C ILE A 102 -9.56 -6.69 1.98
N ALA A 103 -9.87 -5.42 1.69
CA ALA A 103 -11.12 -5.05 1.04
C ALA A 103 -11.22 -5.69 -0.36
N GLY A 104 -10.14 -5.68 -1.13
CA GLY A 104 -10.05 -6.34 -2.43
C GLY A 104 -10.28 -7.85 -2.36
N ALA A 105 -9.77 -8.53 -1.33
CA ALA A 105 -10.06 -9.94 -1.09
C ALA A 105 -11.57 -10.20 -0.90
N GLY A 106 -12.27 -9.30 -0.20
CA GLY A 106 -13.74 -9.33 -0.10
C GLY A 106 -14.42 -9.24 -1.47
N LEU A 107 -13.90 -8.36 -2.35
CA LEU A 107 -14.45 -8.24 -3.72
C LEU A 107 -14.14 -9.48 -4.57
N VAL A 108 -13.01 -10.16 -4.38
CA VAL A 108 -12.73 -11.47 -5.01
C VAL A 108 -13.74 -12.51 -4.56
N VAL A 109 -14.06 -12.56 -3.25
CA VAL A 109 -15.08 -13.47 -2.70
C VAL A 109 -16.45 -13.19 -3.34
N LEU A 110 -16.84 -11.92 -3.46
CA LEU A 110 -18.10 -11.54 -4.09
C LEU A 110 -18.10 -11.84 -5.59
N GLY A 111 -16.99 -11.51 -6.26
CA GLY A 111 -16.84 -11.60 -7.70
C GLY A 111 -16.83 -13.03 -8.22
N ALA A 112 -16.32 -13.99 -7.43
CA ALA A 112 -16.27 -15.42 -7.76
C ALA A 112 -15.77 -15.71 -9.19
N SER A 113 -14.71 -14.99 -9.63
CA SER A 113 -14.20 -15.06 -11.01
C SER A 113 -12.66 -14.95 -11.08
N TRP A 114 -12.08 -15.51 -12.14
CA TRP A 114 -10.65 -15.38 -12.42
C TRP A 114 -10.21 -13.94 -12.66
N TRP A 115 -11.08 -13.10 -13.20
CA TRP A 115 -10.81 -11.69 -13.44
C TRP A 115 -10.60 -10.94 -12.12
N HIS A 116 -11.52 -11.08 -11.16
CA HIS A 116 -11.36 -10.48 -9.82
C HIS A 116 -10.08 -10.97 -9.13
N LEU A 117 -9.76 -12.25 -9.22
CA LEU A 117 -8.53 -12.78 -8.63
C LEU A 117 -7.29 -12.21 -9.32
N ALA A 118 -7.25 -12.16 -10.65
CA ALA A 118 -6.13 -11.61 -11.40
C ALA A 118 -5.91 -10.12 -11.12
N THR A 119 -6.97 -9.33 -11.13
CA THR A 119 -6.93 -7.90 -10.82
C THR A 119 -6.48 -7.65 -9.37
N TRP A 120 -6.95 -8.45 -8.43
CA TRP A 120 -6.50 -8.35 -7.03
C TRP A 120 -5.02 -8.71 -6.87
N ILE A 121 -4.54 -9.75 -7.52
CA ILE A 121 -3.10 -10.10 -7.54
C ILE A 121 -2.29 -8.96 -8.16
N ALA A 122 -2.74 -8.38 -9.28
CA ALA A 122 -2.09 -7.23 -9.90
C ALA A 122 -2.01 -6.03 -8.93
N LEU A 123 -3.07 -5.79 -8.17
CA LEU A 123 -3.11 -4.74 -7.14
C LEU A 123 -2.11 -5.01 -6.00
N ILE A 124 -1.99 -6.25 -5.53
CA ILE A 124 -0.99 -6.64 -4.52
C ILE A 124 0.42 -6.38 -5.04
N VAL A 125 0.73 -6.79 -6.28
CA VAL A 125 2.04 -6.55 -6.90
C VAL A 125 2.32 -5.05 -7.01
N LEU A 126 1.34 -4.27 -7.47
CA LEU A 126 1.46 -2.82 -7.55
C LEU A 126 1.77 -2.20 -6.18
N PHE A 127 1.05 -2.59 -5.13
CA PHE A 127 1.29 -2.09 -3.77
C PHE A 127 2.66 -2.53 -3.25
N ALA A 128 3.12 -3.73 -3.58
CA ALA A 128 4.45 -4.19 -3.21
C ALA A 128 5.55 -3.34 -3.87
N VAL A 129 5.38 -2.97 -5.14
CA VAL A 129 6.30 -2.07 -5.86
C VAL A 129 6.28 -0.66 -5.27
N LYS A 130 5.08 -0.09 -5.07
CA LYS A 130 4.91 1.23 -4.46
C LYS A 130 5.51 1.30 -3.06
N ALA A 131 5.18 0.34 -2.19
CA ALA A 131 5.69 0.30 -0.83
C ALA A 131 7.23 0.23 -0.79
N ARG A 132 7.86 -0.60 -1.66
CA ARG A 132 9.32 -0.64 -1.75
C ARG A 132 9.92 0.69 -2.18
N TRP A 133 9.27 1.37 -3.11
CA TRP A 133 9.75 2.67 -3.58
C TRP A 133 9.60 3.74 -2.48
N GLU A 134 8.44 3.83 -1.83
CA GLU A 134 8.18 4.73 -0.70
C GLU A 134 9.12 4.47 0.48
N GLU A 135 9.31 3.21 0.87
CA GLU A 135 10.22 2.82 1.95
C GLU A 135 11.68 3.22 1.67
N ARG A 136 12.15 3.11 0.41
CA ARG A 136 13.49 3.57 0.03
C ARG A 136 13.65 5.09 0.18
N MET A 137 12.61 5.85 -0.20
CA MET A 137 12.64 7.30 -0.05
C MET A 137 12.56 7.73 1.41
N LEU A 138 11.77 7.03 2.22
CA LEU A 138 11.70 7.26 3.67
C LEU A 138 13.02 6.92 4.35
N ALA A 139 13.65 5.81 4.00
CA ALA A 139 14.97 5.42 4.54
C ALA A 139 16.08 6.43 4.20
N ALA A 140 16.01 7.06 3.02
CA ALA A 140 16.96 8.08 2.62
C ALA A 140 16.78 9.42 3.35
N ARG A 141 15.59 9.68 3.91
CA ARG A 141 15.23 10.94 4.57
C ARG A 141 15.18 10.85 6.09
N HIS A 142 14.93 9.68 6.63
CA HIS A 142 14.70 9.43 8.07
C HIS A 142 15.68 8.37 8.57
N PRO A 143 16.75 8.75 9.26
CA PRO A 143 17.74 7.80 9.80
C PRO A 143 17.10 6.74 10.72
N GLU A 144 16.03 7.11 11.44
CA GLU A 144 15.27 6.22 12.35
C GLU A 144 14.41 5.19 11.63
N PHE A 145 14.22 5.32 10.29
CA PHE A 145 13.36 4.41 9.51
C PHE A 145 13.85 2.96 9.55
N ALA A 146 15.16 2.73 9.49
CA ALA A 146 15.72 1.38 9.52
C ALA A 146 15.35 0.64 10.81
N ALA A 147 15.56 1.27 11.98
CA ALA A 147 15.22 0.69 13.28
C ALA A 147 13.70 0.44 13.44
N TYR A 148 12.87 1.32 12.88
CA TYR A 148 11.42 1.12 12.82
C TYR A 148 11.05 -0.07 11.93
N ALA A 149 11.62 -0.15 10.72
CA ALA A 149 11.30 -1.15 9.72
C ALA A 149 11.78 -2.57 10.10
N GLN A 150 12.80 -2.69 10.94
CA GLN A 150 13.22 -3.97 11.54
C GLN A 150 12.20 -4.54 12.52
N ARG A 151 11.43 -3.71 13.20
CA ARG A 151 10.42 -4.13 14.18
C ARG A 151 9.05 -4.35 13.59
N VAL A 152 8.68 -3.56 12.58
CA VAL A 152 7.33 -3.53 12.02
C VAL A 152 7.29 -4.19 10.64
N GLY A 153 6.32 -5.08 10.41
CA GLY A 153 6.12 -5.75 9.13
C GLY A 153 5.62 -4.80 8.03
N ARG A 154 5.76 -5.19 6.75
CA ARG A 154 5.37 -4.32 5.62
C ARG A 154 3.86 -4.19 5.49
N PHE A 155 3.15 -5.31 5.29
CA PHE A 155 1.70 -5.36 5.07
C PHE A 155 1.00 -6.23 6.11
N ILE A 156 1.71 -7.21 6.67
CA ILE A 156 1.24 -8.16 7.67
C ILE A 156 2.12 -7.98 8.90
N PRO A 157 1.55 -7.97 10.11
CA PRO A 157 2.34 -7.83 11.33
C PRO A 157 3.48 -8.86 11.38
N GLY A 158 4.69 -8.38 11.60
CA GLY A 158 5.89 -9.21 11.70
C GLY A 158 6.47 -9.77 10.39
N ILE A 159 5.74 -9.67 9.26
CA ILE A 159 6.21 -10.20 7.96
C ILE A 159 6.79 -9.08 7.10
N GLY A 160 7.90 -9.38 6.39
CA GLY A 160 8.56 -8.43 5.49
C GLY A 160 9.29 -7.30 6.23
N ARG A 161 9.85 -7.60 7.40
CA ARG A 161 10.73 -6.68 8.14
C ARG A 161 11.95 -6.30 7.31
N TRP A 162 12.54 -5.17 7.62
CA TRP A 162 13.78 -4.73 6.99
C TRP A 162 14.93 -5.63 7.47
N PRO A 163 15.87 -6.03 6.59
CA PRO A 163 17.01 -6.82 7.02
C PRO A 163 17.89 -6.03 8.00
N GLU A 164 18.45 -6.73 8.97
CA GLU A 164 19.47 -6.13 9.84
C GLU A 164 20.71 -5.78 9.01
N PRO A 165 21.39 -4.66 9.32
CA PRO A 165 22.68 -4.37 8.70
C PRO A 165 23.64 -5.52 9.01
N GLY A 166 24.33 -6.01 7.98
CA GLY A 166 25.35 -7.04 8.15
C GLY A 166 26.44 -6.59 9.14
N PRO A 167 27.16 -7.53 9.78
CA PRO A 167 28.17 -7.21 10.80
C PRO A 167 29.35 -6.34 10.34
N GLY A 168 29.34 -5.81 9.11
CA GLY A 168 30.36 -4.92 8.54
C GLY A 168 29.89 -3.51 8.18
N GLU A 169 28.60 -3.17 8.32
CA GLU A 169 28.03 -1.86 7.92
C GLU A 169 27.80 -0.89 9.10
N GLN A 170 28.21 -1.29 10.30
CA GLN A 170 28.14 -0.42 11.49
C GLN A 170 29.48 0.33 11.63
N LYS A 171 29.72 1.35 10.82
CA LYS A 171 30.78 2.34 11.05
C LYS A 171 30.28 3.74 10.81
#